data_6bbffc987a291f6c23a85e6171f6a44d
#
_entry.id   6bbffc987a291f6c23a85e6171f6a44d
#
_cell.length_a   1.000
_cell.length_b   1.000
_cell.length_c   1.000
_cell.angle_alpha   90.00
_cell.angle_beta   90.00
_cell.angle_gamma   90.00
#
_symmetry.space_group_name_H-M   'P 1'
#
loop_
_entity.id
_entity.type
_entity.pdbx_description
1 polymer ?
#
loop_
_entity_poly.entity_id
_entity_poly.type
_entity_poly.pdbx_seq_one_letter_code
_entity_poly.pdbx_strand_id
1 'polypeptide(L)'
;MDLLMRSDKLKNVHSDIRGPVFVEATRMRKEGIDVLRLNTGNPATFGFEMPDSVRNALINNADKAVPYCDLKGMPEARESICSYHKGKGFKDITPEDVFIGNGVSELVTMALTTLLNYGDEILVPSPDYSLWTNSVYIAGAKPVHYICDEQANWYPDLDDIKSKITPKTRAIVLINPNNPTGALYPRELLEKLVQIARENNLVIFSDEIYDRLVMDELEHVSTATLAPDLLVITMNGLSKSHIICGFRCGWMVLSGAKEAAKDFAAGLVQLCAMRLCANALPQLVIPAALADPESTRAMIVPGGRLYEQREATCRELDKIEGITYVKNSAAFYIFPKLDIKKFNITDDQQFAMDYLHSKHVMIIPGRGFSWNEPDHFRIVMLPKPEVLAKAMRDLGDFLSDYWQQV
;
A
#
# COMPACT_ATOMS: atom_id res chain seq x y z
N MET A 1 38.51 -18.51 2.20
CA MET A 1 37.05 -18.54 2.44
C MET A 1 36.41 -17.79 1.28
N ASP A 2 35.59 -18.48 0.49
CA ASP A 2 34.89 -17.82 -0.62
C ASP A 2 33.93 -16.77 -0.08
N LEU A 3 33.73 -15.67 -0.84
CA LEU A 3 32.80 -14.62 -0.46
C LEU A 3 31.38 -15.20 -0.34
N LEU A 4 30.74 -14.98 0.80
CA LEU A 4 29.34 -15.33 0.98
C LEU A 4 28.46 -14.35 0.17
N MET A 5 27.89 -14.86 -0.91
CA MET A 5 26.98 -14.08 -1.77
C MET A 5 25.53 -14.24 -1.30
N ARG A 6 24.74 -13.16 -1.47
CA ARG A 6 23.28 -13.23 -1.23
C ARG A 6 22.62 -14.21 -2.20
N SER A 7 21.48 -14.79 -1.81
CA SER A 7 20.69 -15.66 -2.68
C SER A 7 20.29 -14.95 -3.99
N ASP A 8 20.27 -15.70 -5.09
CA ASP A 8 19.87 -15.19 -6.40
C ASP A 8 18.45 -14.61 -6.42
N LYS A 9 17.54 -15.10 -5.58
CA LYS A 9 16.19 -14.55 -5.40
C LYS A 9 16.18 -13.07 -5.02
N LEU A 10 17.24 -12.59 -4.38
CA LEU A 10 17.35 -11.19 -3.93
C LEU A 10 17.99 -10.26 -4.97
N LYS A 11 18.42 -10.77 -6.14
CA LYS A 11 19.04 -9.93 -7.18
C LYS A 11 18.09 -8.87 -7.72
N ASN A 12 16.81 -9.22 -7.85
CA ASN A 12 15.75 -8.34 -8.39
C ASN A 12 14.90 -7.67 -7.30
N VAL A 13 15.25 -7.87 -6.03
CA VAL A 13 14.55 -7.22 -4.91
C VAL A 13 15.13 -5.83 -4.68
N HIS A 14 14.32 -4.80 -4.85
CA HIS A 14 14.70 -3.41 -4.73
C HIS A 14 13.86 -2.68 -3.69
N SER A 15 14.45 -1.69 -3.03
CA SER A 15 13.76 -0.87 -2.03
C SER A 15 14.12 0.60 -2.21
N ASP A 16 13.58 1.23 -3.26
CA ASP A 16 13.86 2.63 -3.58
C ASP A 16 13.27 3.60 -2.54
N ILE A 17 12.24 3.19 -1.80
CA ILE A 17 11.76 3.93 -0.62
C ILE A 17 12.90 4.16 0.40
N ARG A 18 13.90 3.27 0.43
CA ARG A 18 15.12 3.36 1.23
C ARG A 18 16.39 3.32 0.35
N GLY A 19 16.25 3.73 -0.90
CA GLY A 19 17.32 3.78 -1.90
C GLY A 19 18.29 4.95 -1.70
N PRO A 20 19.02 5.34 -2.77
CA PRO A 20 20.08 6.35 -2.68
C PRO A 20 19.63 7.69 -2.08
N VAL A 21 18.43 8.18 -2.45
CA VAL A 21 17.87 9.45 -1.91
C VAL A 21 17.65 9.36 -0.39
N PHE A 22 17.18 8.20 0.11
CA PHE A 22 17.04 7.99 1.57
C PHE A 22 18.37 7.91 2.29
N VAL A 23 19.37 7.27 1.68
CA VAL A 23 20.73 7.18 2.26
C VAL A 23 21.33 8.57 2.39
N GLU A 24 21.21 9.39 1.33
CA GLU A 24 21.70 10.75 1.32
C GLU A 24 20.96 11.65 2.33
N ALA A 25 19.65 11.61 2.36
CA ALA A 25 18.85 12.34 3.36
C ALA A 25 19.25 11.94 4.81
N THR A 26 19.59 10.66 5.01
CA THR A 26 20.07 10.20 6.31
C THR A 26 21.46 10.74 6.66
N ARG A 27 22.36 10.84 5.66
CA ARG A 27 23.68 11.47 5.82
C ARG A 27 23.54 12.93 6.20
N MET A 28 22.75 13.70 5.43
CA MET A 28 22.50 15.13 5.68
C MET A 28 21.98 15.37 7.10
N ARG A 29 21.05 14.56 7.58
CA ARG A 29 20.51 14.67 8.95
C ARG A 29 21.57 14.38 10.04
N LYS A 30 22.50 13.45 9.80
CA LYS A 30 23.63 13.21 10.72
C LYS A 30 24.58 14.42 10.80
N GLU A 31 24.63 15.22 9.77
CA GLU A 31 25.40 16.47 9.69
C GLU A 31 24.62 17.67 10.25
N GLY A 32 23.41 17.45 10.80
CA GLY A 32 22.61 18.49 11.41
C GLY A 32 21.69 19.26 10.44
N ILE A 33 21.59 18.82 9.19
CA ILE A 33 20.69 19.43 8.21
C ILE A 33 19.28 18.88 8.44
N ASP A 34 18.31 19.76 8.63
CA ASP A 34 16.91 19.37 8.74
C ASP A 34 16.35 19.00 7.36
N VAL A 35 15.80 17.79 7.24
CA VAL A 35 15.26 17.26 5.98
C VAL A 35 13.79 16.91 6.19
N LEU A 36 12.90 17.58 5.45
CA LEU A 36 11.49 17.25 5.39
C LEU A 36 11.28 15.95 4.60
N ARG A 37 10.76 14.93 5.26
CA ARG A 37 10.59 13.60 4.67
C ARG A 37 9.17 13.37 4.15
N LEU A 38 8.96 13.52 2.85
CA LEU A 38 7.70 13.22 2.15
C LEU A 38 7.73 11.84 1.49
N ASN A 39 8.55 10.93 2.01
CA ASN A 39 8.80 9.61 1.40
C ASN A 39 8.04 8.47 2.09
N THR A 40 7.74 8.56 3.37
CA THR A 40 7.21 7.42 4.14
C THR A 40 5.84 7.72 4.73
N GLY A 41 4.86 6.87 4.40
CA GLY A 41 3.51 6.92 4.97
C GLY A 41 3.48 6.45 6.43
N ASN A 42 4.08 7.23 7.33
CA ASN A 42 4.11 7.00 8.78
C ASN A 42 3.50 8.21 9.53
N PRO A 43 2.16 8.23 9.72
CA PRO A 43 1.46 9.39 10.25
C PRO A 43 1.95 9.84 11.63
N ALA A 44 2.29 8.92 12.52
CA ALA A 44 2.73 9.26 13.89
C ALA A 44 3.96 10.18 13.92
N THR A 45 4.87 10.08 12.93
CA THR A 45 6.06 10.96 12.86
C THR A 45 5.71 12.41 12.51
N PHE A 46 4.47 12.67 12.10
CA PHE A 46 3.95 13.99 11.77
C PHE A 46 2.93 14.49 12.80
N GLY A 47 2.93 13.90 14.01
CA GLY A 47 2.06 14.33 15.11
C GLY A 47 0.59 13.90 14.92
N PHE A 48 0.34 12.79 14.23
CA PHE A 48 -0.92 12.08 14.36
C PHE A 48 -0.86 11.21 15.61
N GLU A 49 -1.93 11.16 16.35
CA GLU A 49 -2.02 10.39 17.58
C GLU A 49 -2.81 9.10 17.36
N MET A 50 -2.45 8.09 18.13
CA MET A 50 -3.20 6.84 18.20
C MET A 50 -4.57 7.12 18.82
N PRO A 51 -5.68 6.59 18.26
CA PRO A 51 -7.01 6.75 18.85
C PRO A 51 -7.07 6.26 20.29
N ASP A 52 -7.85 6.96 21.14
CA ASP A 52 -8.01 6.60 22.54
C ASP A 52 -8.65 5.23 22.74
N SER A 53 -9.56 4.83 21.85
CA SER A 53 -10.13 3.48 21.80
C SER A 53 -9.05 2.40 21.72
N VAL A 54 -8.05 2.60 20.84
CA VAL A 54 -6.91 1.72 20.66
C VAL A 54 -5.97 1.75 21.89
N ARG A 55 -5.65 2.94 22.40
CA ARG A 55 -4.81 3.12 23.58
C ARG A 55 -5.37 2.41 24.81
N ASN A 56 -6.65 2.64 25.09
CA ASN A 56 -7.34 2.06 26.24
C ASN A 56 -7.45 0.54 26.11
N ALA A 57 -7.75 0.03 24.92
CA ALA A 57 -7.81 -1.42 24.67
C ALA A 57 -6.47 -2.08 24.96
N LEU A 58 -5.36 -1.47 24.54
CA LEU A 58 -4.01 -2.00 24.79
C LEU A 58 -3.69 -2.03 26.28
N ILE A 59 -3.88 -0.91 26.98
CA ILE A 59 -3.54 -0.78 28.42
C ILE A 59 -4.37 -1.77 29.26
N ASN A 60 -5.67 -1.86 28.99
CA ASN A 60 -6.59 -2.65 29.81
C ASN A 60 -6.49 -4.17 29.55
N ASN A 61 -5.85 -4.61 28.48
CA ASN A 61 -5.80 -6.01 28.10
C ASN A 61 -4.38 -6.57 27.94
N ALA A 62 -3.34 -5.80 28.24
CA ALA A 62 -1.96 -6.19 27.96
C ALA A 62 -1.58 -7.58 28.51
N ASP A 63 -2.09 -7.96 29.69
CA ASP A 63 -1.82 -9.25 30.33
C ASP A 63 -2.33 -10.45 29.51
N LYS A 64 -3.33 -10.25 28.66
CA LYS A 64 -3.85 -11.31 27.77
C LYS A 64 -2.88 -11.69 26.65
N ALA A 65 -1.86 -10.87 26.40
CA ALA A 65 -0.85 -11.11 25.38
C ALA A 65 0.41 -11.82 25.92
N VAL A 66 0.44 -12.21 27.20
CA VAL A 66 1.60 -12.90 27.79
C VAL A 66 1.79 -14.30 27.19
N PRO A 67 0.75 -15.16 27.07
CA PRO A 67 0.90 -16.46 26.42
C PRO A 67 0.90 -16.35 24.90
N TYR A 68 1.38 -17.40 24.22
CA TYR A 68 1.11 -17.57 22.79
C TYR A 68 -0.40 -17.61 22.55
N CYS A 69 -0.84 -17.05 21.42
CA CYS A 69 -2.23 -17.15 20.99
C CYS A 69 -2.39 -18.19 19.87
N ASP A 70 -3.62 -18.36 19.38
CA ASP A 70 -3.91 -19.23 18.24
C ASP A 70 -3.04 -18.84 17.02
N LEU A 71 -2.63 -19.83 16.25
CA LEU A 71 -1.73 -19.65 15.10
C LEU A 71 -2.30 -18.72 14.01
N LYS A 72 -3.63 -18.68 13.84
CA LYS A 72 -4.32 -17.77 12.92
C LYS A 72 -4.57 -16.39 13.54
N GLY A 73 -4.46 -16.26 14.85
CA GLY A 73 -4.74 -15.06 15.63
C GLY A 73 -5.80 -15.26 16.70
N MET A 74 -5.87 -14.34 17.65
CA MET A 74 -6.82 -14.38 18.77
C MET A 74 -8.27 -14.50 18.28
N PRO A 75 -9.11 -15.39 18.87
CA PRO A 75 -10.49 -15.59 18.43
C PRO A 75 -11.31 -14.31 18.38
N GLU A 76 -11.25 -13.48 19.41
CA GLU A 76 -12.01 -12.23 19.50
C GLU A 76 -11.62 -11.22 18.40
N ALA A 77 -10.33 -11.19 18.05
CA ALA A 77 -9.83 -10.37 16.98
C ALA A 77 -10.33 -10.87 15.61
N ARG A 78 -10.28 -12.20 15.38
CA ARG A 78 -10.79 -12.82 14.14
C ARG A 78 -12.30 -12.64 13.99
N GLU A 79 -13.07 -12.76 15.07
CA GLU A 79 -14.51 -12.50 15.09
C GLU A 79 -14.83 -11.05 14.73
N SER A 80 -14.08 -10.09 15.27
CA SER A 80 -14.25 -8.67 14.97
C SER A 80 -13.90 -8.35 13.52
N ILE A 81 -12.83 -8.94 12.98
CA ILE A 81 -12.46 -8.80 11.56
C ILE A 81 -13.55 -9.41 10.67
N CYS A 82 -14.03 -10.60 10.99
CA CYS A 82 -15.11 -11.25 10.25
C CYS A 82 -16.38 -10.39 10.24
N SER A 83 -16.77 -9.83 11.39
CA SER A 83 -17.93 -8.93 11.52
C SER A 83 -17.75 -7.65 10.68
N TYR A 84 -16.55 -7.07 10.70
CA TYR A 84 -16.22 -5.89 9.89
C TYR A 84 -16.41 -6.16 8.39
N HIS A 85 -15.87 -7.26 7.87
CA HIS A 85 -16.00 -7.60 6.46
C HIS A 85 -17.43 -8.02 6.09
N LYS A 86 -18.16 -8.68 6.98
CA LYS A 86 -19.61 -8.93 6.79
C LYS A 86 -20.40 -7.63 6.66
N GLY A 87 -20.08 -6.64 7.48
CA GLY A 87 -20.66 -5.28 7.37
C GLY A 87 -20.39 -4.61 6.03
N LYS A 88 -19.29 -4.97 5.35
CA LYS A 88 -18.95 -4.52 3.98
C LYS A 88 -19.59 -5.38 2.88
N GLY A 89 -20.40 -6.38 3.22
CA GLY A 89 -21.12 -7.21 2.28
C GLY A 89 -20.46 -8.53 1.89
N PHE A 90 -19.41 -8.95 2.60
CA PHE A 90 -18.84 -10.30 2.41
C PHE A 90 -19.87 -11.36 2.80
N LYS A 91 -20.00 -12.38 1.97
CA LYS A 91 -20.84 -13.54 2.21
C LYS A 91 -19.98 -14.74 2.56
N ASP A 92 -20.55 -15.66 3.32
CA ASP A 92 -19.98 -17.00 3.58
C ASP A 92 -18.55 -17.00 4.16
N ILE A 93 -18.19 -15.96 4.91
CA ILE A 93 -16.95 -15.92 5.69
C ILE A 93 -17.24 -16.21 7.16
N THR A 94 -16.27 -16.85 7.81
CA THR A 94 -16.25 -17.20 9.23
C THR A 94 -14.93 -16.73 9.84
N PRO A 95 -14.79 -16.69 11.17
CA PRO A 95 -13.48 -16.42 11.78
C PRO A 95 -12.38 -17.40 11.37
N GLU A 96 -12.74 -18.60 10.86
CA GLU A 96 -11.77 -19.57 10.36
C GLU A 96 -11.13 -19.17 9.02
N ASP A 97 -11.74 -18.25 8.29
CA ASP A 97 -11.22 -17.71 7.04
C ASP A 97 -10.26 -16.53 7.26
N VAL A 98 -10.09 -16.09 8.52
CA VAL A 98 -9.27 -14.94 8.91
C VAL A 98 -7.92 -15.38 9.43
N PHE A 99 -6.84 -14.77 8.89
CA PHE A 99 -5.46 -14.95 9.33
C PHE A 99 -4.88 -13.60 9.73
N ILE A 100 -4.41 -13.48 10.97
CA ILE A 100 -3.76 -12.27 11.49
C ILE A 100 -2.25 -12.40 11.35
N GLY A 101 -1.58 -11.33 10.94
CA GLY A 101 -0.14 -11.29 10.72
C GLY A 101 0.54 -10.06 11.31
N ASN A 102 1.87 -10.11 11.34
CA ASN A 102 2.72 -8.99 11.76
C ASN A 102 2.73 -7.88 10.69
N GLY A 103 1.55 -7.33 10.43
CA GLY A 103 1.23 -6.45 9.32
C GLY A 103 0.95 -7.20 8.03
N VAL A 104 0.33 -6.51 7.08
CA VAL A 104 0.03 -7.05 5.73
C VAL A 104 1.29 -7.57 5.03
N SER A 105 2.44 -6.97 5.28
CA SER A 105 3.71 -7.36 4.64
C SER A 105 4.09 -8.83 4.90
N GLU A 106 3.89 -9.33 6.11
CA GLU A 106 4.12 -10.75 6.42
C GLU A 106 3.14 -11.65 5.66
N LEU A 107 1.86 -11.26 5.67
CA LEU A 107 0.79 -12.04 5.04
C LEU A 107 0.93 -12.12 3.52
N VAL A 108 1.34 -11.04 2.87
CA VAL A 108 1.67 -11.03 1.43
C VAL A 108 2.77 -12.05 1.13
N THR A 109 3.86 -12.02 1.90
CA THR A 109 4.98 -12.98 1.70
C THR A 109 4.53 -14.41 1.95
N MET A 110 3.75 -14.66 3.00
CA MET A 110 3.23 -16.00 3.31
C MET A 110 2.28 -16.50 2.22
N ALA A 111 1.32 -15.69 1.79
CA ALA A 111 0.34 -16.08 0.79
C ALA A 111 0.99 -16.36 -0.58
N LEU A 112 1.91 -15.51 -1.02
CA LEU A 112 2.63 -15.72 -2.27
C LEU A 112 3.56 -16.94 -2.20
N THR A 113 4.25 -17.16 -1.06
CA THR A 113 5.07 -18.36 -0.85
C THR A 113 4.24 -19.64 -0.89
N THR A 114 3.01 -19.58 -0.40
CA THR A 114 2.09 -20.73 -0.42
C THR A 114 1.52 -21.02 -1.80
N LEU A 115 1.25 -19.96 -2.58
CA LEU A 115 0.58 -20.08 -3.89
C LEU A 115 1.53 -20.43 -5.04
N LEU A 116 2.76 -19.87 -5.01
CA LEU A 116 3.60 -19.80 -6.19
C LEU A 116 4.68 -20.87 -6.23
N ASN A 117 4.87 -21.44 -7.40
CA ASN A 117 6.02 -22.24 -7.76
C ASN A 117 7.03 -21.42 -8.59
N TYR A 118 8.22 -21.96 -8.74
CA TYR A 118 9.24 -21.35 -9.60
C TYR A 118 8.73 -21.23 -11.05
N GLY A 119 8.80 -20.02 -11.58
CA GLY A 119 8.40 -19.71 -12.95
C GLY A 119 6.91 -19.39 -13.14
N ASP A 120 6.08 -19.44 -12.08
CA ASP A 120 4.73 -18.89 -12.11
C ASP A 120 4.78 -17.35 -12.27
N GLU A 121 3.69 -16.78 -12.77
CA GLU A 121 3.56 -15.35 -13.02
C GLU A 121 2.40 -14.75 -12.20
N ILE A 122 2.58 -13.52 -11.73
CA ILE A 122 1.57 -12.71 -11.04
C ILE A 122 1.44 -11.38 -11.76
N LEU A 123 0.21 -10.98 -12.07
CA LEU A 123 -0.09 -9.64 -12.55
C LEU A 123 -0.07 -8.65 -11.37
N VAL A 124 0.76 -7.61 -11.48
CA VAL A 124 0.94 -6.56 -10.46
C VAL A 124 0.74 -5.20 -11.13
N PRO A 125 0.08 -4.21 -10.48
CA PRO A 125 -0.09 -2.89 -11.11
C PRO A 125 1.25 -2.17 -11.35
N SER A 126 1.28 -1.28 -12.31
CA SER A 126 2.31 -0.25 -12.47
C SER A 126 1.61 1.11 -12.65
N PRO A 127 1.79 2.06 -11.71
CA PRO A 127 2.66 1.98 -10.53
C PRO A 127 2.12 1.06 -9.42
N ASP A 128 3.04 0.43 -8.65
CA ASP A 128 2.72 -0.50 -7.56
C ASP A 128 3.30 -0.06 -6.21
N TYR A 129 2.88 -0.73 -5.16
CA TYR A 129 3.64 -0.76 -3.91
C TYR A 129 4.66 -1.91 -4.00
N SER A 130 5.95 -1.58 -4.08
CA SER A 130 7.06 -2.50 -4.36
C SER A 130 7.14 -3.75 -3.47
N LEU A 131 6.41 -3.78 -2.34
CA LEU A 131 6.24 -4.99 -1.53
C LEU A 131 5.71 -6.16 -2.37
N TRP A 132 4.71 -5.92 -3.22
CA TRP A 132 4.10 -6.97 -4.03
C TRP A 132 5.09 -7.53 -5.04
N THR A 133 5.71 -6.68 -5.85
CA THR A 133 6.75 -7.06 -6.81
C THR A 133 7.89 -7.84 -6.14
N ASN A 134 8.42 -7.31 -5.03
CA ASN A 134 9.51 -7.94 -4.30
C ASN A 134 9.13 -9.29 -3.69
N SER A 135 7.91 -9.43 -3.16
CA SER A 135 7.44 -10.68 -2.57
C SER A 135 7.24 -11.77 -3.62
N VAL A 136 6.84 -11.40 -4.85
CA VAL A 136 6.76 -12.33 -6.00
C VAL A 136 8.17 -12.86 -6.35
N TYR A 137 9.19 -12.00 -6.42
CA TYR A 137 10.58 -12.43 -6.64
C TYR A 137 11.09 -13.35 -5.52
N ILE A 138 10.80 -13.03 -4.26
CA ILE A 138 11.20 -13.85 -3.10
C ILE A 138 10.53 -15.22 -3.16
N ALA A 139 9.28 -15.31 -3.63
CA ALA A 139 8.59 -16.58 -3.84
C ALA A 139 9.14 -17.40 -5.02
N GLY A 140 10.05 -16.83 -5.82
CA GLY A 140 10.66 -17.52 -6.98
C GLY A 140 9.84 -17.38 -8.27
N ALA A 141 8.82 -16.54 -8.27
CA ALA A 141 7.95 -16.27 -9.42
C ALA A 141 8.33 -14.96 -10.11
N LYS A 142 7.60 -14.62 -11.17
CA LYS A 142 7.83 -13.43 -11.99
C LYS A 142 6.66 -12.44 -11.83
N PRO A 143 6.91 -11.21 -11.38
CA PRO A 143 5.90 -10.14 -11.47
C PRO A 143 5.77 -9.69 -12.93
N VAL A 144 4.55 -9.56 -13.40
CA VAL A 144 4.20 -9.04 -14.73
C VAL A 144 3.37 -7.79 -14.50
N HIS A 145 3.95 -6.63 -14.75
CA HIS A 145 3.29 -5.36 -14.48
C HIS A 145 2.27 -5.02 -15.56
N TYR A 146 1.04 -4.75 -15.15
CA TYR A 146 0.01 -4.12 -15.98
C TYR A 146 -0.07 -2.62 -15.70
N ILE A 147 -0.41 -1.85 -16.74
CA ILE A 147 -0.44 -0.39 -16.66
C ILE A 147 -1.71 0.08 -15.95
N CYS A 148 -1.55 1.00 -15.00
CA CYS A 148 -2.62 1.88 -14.54
C CYS A 148 -2.45 3.22 -15.27
N ASP A 149 -3.47 3.60 -16.06
CA ASP A 149 -3.38 4.74 -16.96
C ASP A 149 -3.67 6.06 -16.23
N GLU A 150 -2.72 6.97 -16.22
CA GLU A 150 -2.86 8.31 -15.66
C GLU A 150 -4.04 9.07 -16.31
N GLN A 151 -4.19 8.96 -17.63
CA GLN A 151 -5.25 9.66 -18.37
C GLN A 151 -6.65 9.09 -18.07
N ALA A 152 -6.71 7.88 -17.52
CA ALA A 152 -7.90 7.23 -17.03
C ALA A 152 -7.98 7.22 -15.48
N ASN A 153 -7.50 8.26 -14.80
CA ASN A 153 -7.50 8.39 -13.35
C ASN A 153 -6.72 7.29 -12.60
N TRP A 154 -5.62 6.80 -13.18
CA TRP A 154 -4.82 5.71 -12.67
C TRP A 154 -5.58 4.37 -12.58
N TYR A 155 -6.59 4.19 -13.40
CA TYR A 155 -7.31 2.92 -13.45
C TYR A 155 -6.53 1.88 -14.26
N PRO A 156 -6.59 0.59 -13.85
CA PRO A 156 -6.03 -0.51 -14.61
C PRO A 156 -6.50 -0.55 -16.07
N ASP A 157 -5.58 -0.62 -17.00
CA ASP A 157 -5.86 -0.84 -18.41
C ASP A 157 -6.24 -2.32 -18.63
N LEU A 158 -7.51 -2.56 -18.95
CA LEU A 158 -8.07 -3.91 -19.09
C LEU A 158 -7.50 -4.66 -20.30
N ASP A 159 -7.14 -3.96 -21.36
CA ASP A 159 -6.63 -4.58 -22.57
C ASP A 159 -5.13 -4.92 -22.38
N ASP A 160 -4.39 -4.07 -21.69
CA ASP A 160 -3.03 -4.37 -21.27
C ASP A 160 -2.99 -5.59 -20.34
N ILE A 161 -3.89 -5.68 -19.35
CA ILE A 161 -4.03 -6.85 -18.47
C ILE A 161 -4.26 -8.12 -19.29
N LYS A 162 -5.26 -8.12 -20.19
CA LYS A 162 -5.57 -9.29 -21.03
C LYS A 162 -4.40 -9.72 -21.89
N SER A 163 -3.65 -8.77 -22.46
CA SER A 163 -2.50 -9.03 -23.32
C SER A 163 -1.33 -9.70 -22.57
N LYS A 164 -1.27 -9.56 -21.24
CA LYS A 164 -0.19 -10.06 -20.39
C LYS A 164 -0.49 -11.40 -19.71
N ILE A 165 -1.71 -11.89 -19.81
CA ILE A 165 -2.09 -13.19 -19.27
C ILE A 165 -1.45 -14.32 -20.09
N THR A 166 -0.81 -15.26 -19.40
CA THR A 166 -0.21 -16.45 -19.99
C THR A 166 -0.69 -17.71 -19.23
N PRO A 167 -0.43 -18.92 -19.73
CA PRO A 167 -0.72 -20.15 -18.97
C PRO A 167 0.02 -20.28 -17.64
N LYS A 168 1.02 -19.42 -17.38
CA LYS A 168 1.76 -19.35 -16.10
C LYS A 168 1.16 -18.35 -15.11
N THR A 169 0.24 -17.51 -15.54
CA THR A 169 -0.39 -16.51 -14.69
C THR A 169 -1.29 -17.19 -13.66
N ARG A 170 -1.03 -16.96 -12.38
CA ARG A 170 -1.74 -17.55 -11.24
C ARG A 170 -2.70 -16.62 -10.55
N ALA A 171 -2.35 -15.34 -10.50
CA ALA A 171 -3.14 -14.37 -9.77
C ALA A 171 -2.98 -12.96 -10.34
N ILE A 172 -3.90 -12.10 -9.94
CA ILE A 172 -3.84 -10.66 -10.14
C ILE A 172 -3.87 -9.94 -8.79
N VAL A 173 -3.02 -8.93 -8.63
CA VAL A 173 -2.99 -8.03 -7.47
C VAL A 173 -3.75 -6.76 -7.80
N LEU A 174 -4.72 -6.41 -6.98
CA LEU A 174 -5.44 -5.14 -7.00
C LEU A 174 -5.10 -4.37 -5.72
N ILE A 175 -4.56 -3.17 -5.86
CA ILE A 175 -4.29 -2.27 -4.72
C ILE A 175 -5.34 -1.17 -4.78
N ASN A 176 -6.39 -1.28 -3.96
CA ASN A 176 -7.54 -0.38 -4.01
C ASN A 176 -8.05 -0.02 -2.60
N PRO A 177 -7.89 1.25 -2.17
CA PRO A 177 -7.25 2.39 -2.85
C PRO A 177 -5.75 2.20 -3.10
N ASN A 178 -5.25 2.81 -4.18
CA ASN A 178 -3.90 2.57 -4.67
C ASN A 178 -2.82 3.39 -3.92
N ASN A 179 -1.67 2.79 -3.75
CA ASN A 179 -0.41 3.43 -3.42
C ASN A 179 0.55 3.14 -4.59
N PRO A 180 1.04 4.18 -5.32
CA PRO A 180 1.29 5.57 -4.87
C PRO A 180 0.25 6.61 -5.29
N THR A 181 -0.76 6.28 -6.08
CA THR A 181 -1.59 7.27 -6.77
C THR A 181 -2.77 7.81 -5.94
N GLY A 182 -3.22 7.06 -4.94
CA GLY A 182 -4.44 7.36 -4.18
C GLY A 182 -5.73 7.17 -4.99
N ALA A 183 -5.67 6.51 -6.14
CA ALA A 183 -6.84 6.18 -6.95
C ALA A 183 -7.78 5.22 -6.21
N LEU A 184 -9.08 5.43 -6.39
CA LEU A 184 -10.14 4.56 -5.91
C LEU A 184 -10.88 3.97 -7.13
N TYR A 185 -10.90 2.66 -7.24
CA TYR A 185 -11.52 1.98 -8.40
C TYR A 185 -13.03 1.90 -8.22
N PRO A 186 -13.82 2.36 -9.21
CA PRO A 186 -15.27 2.26 -9.17
C PRO A 186 -15.74 0.82 -9.35
N ARG A 187 -16.96 0.54 -8.90
CA ARG A 187 -17.59 -0.79 -8.97
C ARG A 187 -17.52 -1.41 -10.36
N GLU A 188 -17.87 -0.64 -11.39
CA GLU A 188 -17.94 -1.10 -12.78
C GLU A 188 -16.57 -1.56 -13.32
N LEU A 189 -15.50 -0.92 -12.85
CA LEU A 189 -14.13 -1.33 -13.19
C LEU A 189 -13.77 -2.62 -12.47
N LEU A 190 -14.08 -2.71 -11.16
CA LEU A 190 -13.83 -3.92 -10.37
C LEU A 190 -14.59 -5.13 -10.92
N GLU A 191 -15.83 -4.96 -11.37
CA GLU A 191 -16.63 -6.02 -12.01
C GLU A 191 -15.96 -6.53 -13.30
N LYS A 192 -15.39 -5.64 -14.12
CA LYS A 192 -14.63 -6.02 -15.32
C LYS A 192 -13.33 -6.74 -14.97
N LEU A 193 -12.61 -6.29 -13.95
CA LEU A 193 -11.39 -6.96 -13.46
C LEU A 193 -11.70 -8.36 -12.91
N VAL A 194 -12.78 -8.50 -12.15
CA VAL A 194 -13.29 -9.80 -11.67
C VAL A 194 -13.65 -10.70 -12.83
N GLN A 195 -14.29 -10.17 -13.89
CA GLN A 195 -14.63 -10.95 -15.08
C GLN A 195 -13.37 -11.47 -15.80
N ILE A 196 -12.34 -10.65 -15.95
CA ILE A 196 -11.05 -11.09 -16.52
C ILE A 196 -10.43 -12.21 -15.67
N ALA A 197 -10.43 -12.05 -14.34
CA ALA A 197 -9.93 -13.07 -13.44
C ALA A 197 -10.73 -14.38 -13.55
N ARG A 198 -12.03 -14.30 -13.68
CA ARG A 198 -12.94 -15.45 -13.85
C ARG A 198 -12.67 -16.21 -15.15
N GLU A 199 -12.54 -15.52 -16.26
CA GLU A 199 -12.28 -16.09 -17.58
C GLU A 199 -10.92 -16.83 -17.66
N ASN A 200 -9.97 -16.42 -16.79
CA ASN A 200 -8.62 -16.95 -16.77
C ASN A 200 -8.30 -17.77 -15.51
N ASN A 201 -9.31 -18.03 -14.67
CA ASN A 201 -9.17 -18.80 -13.42
C ASN A 201 -8.06 -18.26 -12.50
N LEU A 202 -7.99 -16.94 -12.33
CA LEU A 202 -6.97 -16.27 -11.50
C LEU A 202 -7.44 -16.09 -10.07
N VAL A 203 -6.53 -16.26 -9.12
CA VAL A 203 -6.72 -15.80 -7.73
C VAL A 203 -6.64 -14.27 -7.71
N ILE A 204 -7.50 -13.61 -6.92
CA ILE A 204 -7.44 -12.17 -6.74
C ILE A 204 -6.84 -11.86 -5.37
N PHE A 205 -5.73 -11.14 -5.35
CA PHE A 205 -5.23 -10.46 -4.15
C PHE A 205 -5.77 -9.04 -4.15
N SER A 206 -6.57 -8.69 -3.13
CA SER A 206 -7.15 -7.35 -2.96
C SER A 206 -6.51 -6.68 -1.75
N ASP A 207 -5.56 -5.76 -2.00
CA ASP A 207 -4.94 -4.94 -0.94
C ASP A 207 -5.82 -3.73 -0.65
N GLU A 208 -6.55 -3.80 0.46
CA GLU A 208 -7.55 -2.82 0.87
C GLU A 208 -7.11 -2.04 2.12
N ILE A 209 -5.80 -1.88 2.33
CA ILE A 209 -5.25 -1.23 3.55
C ILE A 209 -5.71 0.23 3.72
N TYR A 210 -6.18 0.88 2.65
CA TYR A 210 -6.69 2.26 2.66
C TYR A 210 -8.21 2.36 2.57
N ASP A 211 -8.95 1.28 2.71
CA ASP A 211 -10.41 1.20 2.53
C ASP A 211 -11.22 2.18 3.38
N ARG A 212 -10.66 2.63 4.52
CA ARG A 212 -11.26 3.62 5.43
C ARG A 212 -10.77 5.04 5.21
N LEU A 213 -9.82 5.26 4.30
CA LEU A 213 -9.24 6.57 4.02
C LEU A 213 -9.73 7.10 2.66
N VAL A 214 -11.03 7.02 2.43
CA VAL A 214 -11.69 7.48 1.20
C VAL A 214 -12.35 8.84 1.47
N MET A 215 -12.13 9.81 0.58
CA MET A 215 -12.56 11.20 0.71
C MET A 215 -13.70 11.52 -0.28
N ASP A 216 -14.19 12.75 -0.22
CA ASP A 216 -15.17 13.31 -1.16
C ASP A 216 -16.49 12.51 -1.24
N GLU A 217 -16.93 11.96 -0.10
CA GLU A 217 -18.16 11.16 0.01
C GLU A 217 -18.22 9.94 -0.92
N LEU A 218 -17.05 9.53 -1.44
CA LEU A 218 -16.91 8.30 -2.22
C LEU A 218 -16.91 7.07 -1.31
N GLU A 219 -17.26 5.92 -1.87
CA GLU A 219 -17.33 4.67 -1.13
C GLU A 219 -16.36 3.63 -1.71
N HIS A 220 -15.65 2.95 -0.81
CA HIS A 220 -14.83 1.81 -1.18
C HIS A 220 -15.71 0.56 -1.37
N VAL A 221 -15.58 -0.06 -2.53
CA VAL A 221 -16.19 -1.37 -2.81
C VAL A 221 -15.12 -2.44 -2.66
N SER A 222 -15.33 -3.40 -1.75
CA SER A 222 -14.42 -4.54 -1.62
C SER A 222 -14.59 -5.51 -2.80
N THR A 223 -13.48 -5.88 -3.43
CA THR A 223 -13.47 -6.78 -4.61
C THR A 223 -14.12 -8.13 -4.31
N ALA A 224 -13.97 -8.63 -3.08
CA ALA A 224 -14.55 -9.91 -2.65
C ALA A 224 -16.09 -9.94 -2.74
N THR A 225 -16.76 -8.80 -2.63
CA THR A 225 -18.21 -8.73 -2.73
C THR A 225 -18.74 -8.94 -4.16
N LEU A 226 -17.85 -8.82 -5.16
CA LEU A 226 -18.16 -8.95 -6.59
C LEU A 226 -17.76 -10.31 -7.16
N ALA A 227 -17.01 -11.12 -6.40
CA ALA A 227 -16.41 -12.37 -6.85
C ALA A 227 -16.71 -13.54 -5.91
N PRO A 228 -17.99 -13.92 -5.69
CA PRO A 228 -18.33 -15.00 -4.76
C PRO A 228 -17.92 -16.40 -5.26
N ASP A 229 -17.56 -16.50 -6.52
CA ASP A 229 -17.20 -17.73 -7.23
C ASP A 229 -15.67 -17.88 -7.47
N LEU A 230 -14.88 -16.86 -7.14
CA LEU A 230 -13.42 -16.89 -7.23
C LEU A 230 -12.78 -16.88 -5.84
N LEU A 231 -11.55 -17.39 -5.73
CA LEU A 231 -10.77 -17.16 -4.52
C LEU A 231 -10.29 -15.70 -4.50
N VAL A 232 -10.79 -14.94 -3.53
CA VAL A 232 -10.31 -13.59 -3.22
C VAL A 232 -9.62 -13.59 -1.86
N ILE A 233 -8.40 -13.10 -1.84
CA ILE A 233 -7.58 -12.92 -0.64
C ILE A 233 -7.52 -11.43 -0.35
N THR A 234 -8.36 -10.98 0.57
CA THR A 234 -8.44 -9.56 0.95
C THR A 234 -7.45 -9.26 2.06
N MET A 235 -6.53 -8.32 1.83
CA MET A 235 -5.54 -7.83 2.78
C MET A 235 -5.99 -6.52 3.39
N ASN A 236 -5.91 -6.38 4.72
CA ASN A 236 -6.24 -5.15 5.42
C ASN A 236 -5.51 -5.05 6.77
N GLY A 237 -5.66 -3.95 7.49
CA GLY A 237 -4.99 -3.75 8.79
C GLY A 237 -5.19 -2.35 9.36
N LEU A 238 -4.58 -2.10 10.51
CA LEU A 238 -4.76 -0.86 11.28
C LEU A 238 -3.63 0.16 11.05
N SER A 239 -2.61 -0.19 10.27
CA SER A 239 -1.41 0.65 10.10
C SER A 239 -1.71 2.07 9.63
N LYS A 240 -2.70 2.23 8.73
CA LYS A 240 -2.98 3.49 8.04
C LYS A 240 -4.22 4.18 8.61
N SER A 241 -5.31 3.45 8.74
CA SER A 241 -6.57 3.97 9.26
C SER A 241 -6.49 4.40 10.73
N HIS A 242 -5.76 3.66 11.57
CA HIS A 242 -5.67 3.89 13.01
C HIS A 242 -4.30 4.40 13.47
N ILE A 243 -3.42 4.82 12.52
CA ILE A 243 -2.14 5.49 12.82
C ILE A 243 -1.14 4.62 13.61
N ILE A 244 -1.29 3.31 13.60
CA ILE A 244 -0.46 2.38 14.40
C ILE A 244 0.45 1.51 13.53
N CYS A 245 1.13 2.10 12.55
CA CYS A 245 2.06 1.38 11.66
C CYS A 245 3.11 0.54 12.41
N GLY A 246 3.57 1.03 13.56
CA GLY A 246 4.58 0.40 14.39
C GLY A 246 4.07 -0.82 15.16
N PHE A 247 2.77 -0.98 15.34
CA PHE A 247 2.18 -2.13 16.01
C PHE A 247 2.30 -3.41 15.16
N ARG A 248 2.45 -3.26 13.84
CA ARG A 248 2.51 -4.39 12.91
C ARG A 248 1.25 -5.25 13.00
N CYS A 249 0.07 -4.65 12.81
CA CYS A 249 -1.23 -5.31 12.87
C CYS A 249 -1.89 -5.34 11.49
N GLY A 250 -2.05 -6.52 10.92
CA GLY A 250 -2.75 -6.74 9.66
C GLY A 250 -3.41 -8.10 9.63
N TRP A 251 -4.29 -8.29 8.67
CA TRP A 251 -5.00 -9.55 8.46
C TRP A 251 -5.25 -9.80 6.98
N MET A 252 -5.49 -11.07 6.63
CA MET A 252 -6.10 -11.47 5.36
C MET A 252 -7.36 -12.28 5.61
N VAL A 253 -8.31 -12.16 4.69
CA VAL A 253 -9.57 -12.90 4.69
C VAL A 253 -9.69 -13.67 3.39
N LEU A 254 -9.88 -14.98 3.48
CA LEU A 254 -10.17 -15.85 2.35
C LEU A 254 -11.69 -15.85 2.09
N SER A 255 -12.11 -15.59 0.86
CA SER A 255 -13.53 -15.56 0.49
C SER A 255 -13.78 -16.15 -0.88
N GLY A 256 -15.04 -16.46 -1.20
CA GLY A 256 -15.46 -17.02 -2.49
C GLY A 256 -15.16 -18.53 -2.61
N ALA A 257 -14.39 -18.94 -3.60
CA ALA A 257 -14.13 -20.34 -3.96
C ALA A 257 -13.23 -21.08 -2.93
N LYS A 258 -13.56 -21.05 -1.64
CA LYS A 258 -12.75 -21.61 -0.56
C LYS A 258 -12.59 -23.13 -0.64
N GLU A 259 -13.60 -23.84 -1.13
CA GLU A 259 -13.54 -25.31 -1.28
C GLU A 259 -12.42 -25.73 -2.24
N ALA A 260 -12.25 -25.00 -3.35
CA ALA A 260 -11.16 -25.23 -4.28
C ALA A 260 -9.79 -24.81 -3.73
N ALA A 261 -9.77 -23.97 -2.68
CA ALA A 261 -8.56 -23.42 -2.07
C ALA A 261 -8.17 -24.14 -0.75
N LYS A 262 -8.74 -25.30 -0.42
CA LYS A 262 -8.47 -26.02 0.85
C LYS A 262 -6.99 -26.33 1.05
N ASP A 263 -6.31 -26.79 0.02
CA ASP A 263 -4.88 -27.11 0.09
C ASP A 263 -4.03 -25.86 0.28
N PHE A 264 -4.35 -24.77 -0.42
CA PHE A 264 -3.74 -23.46 -0.20
C PHE A 264 -3.93 -22.97 1.24
N ALA A 265 -5.15 -23.08 1.78
CA ALA A 265 -5.44 -22.70 3.16
C ALA A 265 -4.65 -23.57 4.16
N ALA A 266 -4.50 -24.87 3.89
CA ALA A 266 -3.67 -25.76 4.70
C ALA A 266 -2.19 -25.35 4.67
N GLY A 267 -1.66 -24.95 3.52
CA GLY A 267 -0.30 -24.41 3.39
C GLY A 267 -0.10 -23.13 4.21
N LEU A 268 -1.07 -22.23 4.21
CA LEU A 268 -1.04 -21.04 5.07
C LEU A 268 -1.00 -21.40 6.55
N VAL A 269 -1.80 -22.39 6.97
CA VAL A 269 -1.80 -22.90 8.36
C VAL A 269 -0.43 -23.45 8.74
N GLN A 270 0.25 -24.17 7.84
CA GLN A 270 1.62 -24.67 8.07
C GLN A 270 2.61 -23.51 8.30
N LEU A 271 2.57 -22.46 7.48
CA LEU A 271 3.42 -21.30 7.67
C LEU A 271 3.09 -20.53 8.97
N CYS A 272 1.81 -20.43 9.33
CA CYS A 272 1.41 -19.89 10.62
C CYS A 272 1.96 -20.71 11.79
N ALA A 273 1.89 -22.05 11.70
CA ALA A 273 2.40 -22.95 12.73
C ALA A 273 3.93 -22.84 12.90
N MET A 274 4.69 -22.66 11.81
CA MET A 274 6.14 -22.47 11.86
C MET A 274 6.57 -21.24 12.67
N ARG A 275 5.77 -20.16 12.66
CA ARG A 275 6.03 -18.94 13.45
C ARG A 275 5.34 -18.94 14.82
N LEU A 276 4.59 -19.99 15.16
CA LEU A 276 3.72 -20.14 16.33
C LEU A 276 2.46 -19.26 16.26
N CYS A 277 2.58 -17.95 16.45
CA CYS A 277 1.49 -16.98 16.28
C CYS A 277 2.03 -15.63 15.83
N ALA A 278 1.15 -14.74 15.37
CA ALA A 278 1.49 -13.33 15.21
C ALA A 278 1.65 -12.65 16.58
N ASN A 279 2.30 -11.48 16.61
CA ASN A 279 2.40 -10.69 17.84
C ASN A 279 1.01 -10.50 18.49
N ALA A 280 0.90 -10.91 19.75
CA ALA A 280 -0.38 -10.92 20.46
C ALA A 280 -0.85 -9.51 20.87
N LEU A 281 0.08 -8.60 21.27
CA LEU A 281 -0.27 -7.26 21.73
C LEU A 281 -1.13 -6.46 20.75
N PRO A 282 -0.76 -6.36 19.45
CA PRO A 282 -1.58 -5.60 18.50
C PRO A 282 -2.96 -6.21 18.23
N GLN A 283 -3.13 -7.50 18.47
CA GLN A 283 -4.42 -8.16 18.24
C GLN A 283 -5.47 -7.74 19.29
N LEU A 284 -5.03 -7.36 20.49
CA LEU A 284 -5.91 -6.89 21.56
C LEU A 284 -6.68 -5.61 21.21
N VAL A 285 -6.14 -4.81 20.30
CA VAL A 285 -6.77 -3.53 19.93
C VAL A 285 -7.71 -3.64 18.73
N ILE A 286 -7.70 -4.75 18.00
CA ILE A 286 -8.50 -4.93 16.79
C ILE A 286 -10.01 -4.73 17.06
N PRO A 287 -10.61 -5.35 18.10
CA PRO A 287 -12.04 -5.18 18.36
C PRO A 287 -12.41 -3.70 18.61
N ALA A 288 -11.65 -2.99 19.42
CA ALA A 288 -11.91 -1.60 19.74
C ALA A 288 -11.69 -0.67 18.53
N ALA A 289 -10.63 -0.91 17.75
CA ALA A 289 -10.34 -0.14 16.55
C ALA A 289 -11.43 -0.31 15.48
N LEU A 290 -11.91 -1.53 15.26
CA LEU A 290 -12.97 -1.79 14.28
C LEU A 290 -14.35 -1.28 14.72
N ALA A 291 -14.57 -1.15 16.02
CA ALA A 291 -15.79 -0.57 16.59
C ALA A 291 -15.79 0.99 16.61
N ASP A 292 -14.66 1.64 16.25
CA ASP A 292 -14.49 3.09 16.25
C ASP A 292 -14.28 3.64 14.83
N PRO A 293 -15.33 3.77 14.01
CA PRO A 293 -15.22 4.34 12.67
C PRO A 293 -14.95 5.84 12.68
N GLU A 294 -15.36 6.55 13.74
CA GLU A 294 -15.30 8.02 13.82
C GLU A 294 -13.87 8.54 13.92
N SER A 295 -12.97 7.80 14.59
CA SER A 295 -11.55 8.17 14.68
C SER A 295 -10.88 8.32 13.31
N THR A 296 -11.30 7.49 12.33
CA THR A 296 -10.79 7.57 10.94
C THR A 296 -11.58 8.61 10.14
N ARG A 297 -12.92 8.62 10.28
CA ARG A 297 -13.80 9.53 9.54
C ARG A 297 -13.46 10.99 9.80
N ALA A 298 -13.19 11.37 11.04
CA ALA A 298 -12.82 12.72 11.41
C ALA A 298 -11.59 13.26 10.67
N MET A 299 -10.72 12.40 10.14
CA MET A 299 -9.52 12.81 9.41
C MET A 299 -9.75 13.11 7.93
N ILE A 300 -10.79 12.52 7.33
CA ILE A 300 -10.96 12.45 5.85
C ILE A 300 -12.12 13.30 5.33
N VAL A 301 -12.91 13.91 6.20
CA VAL A 301 -13.99 14.83 5.83
C VAL A 301 -13.48 16.28 5.74
N PRO A 302 -14.18 17.21 5.07
CA PRO A 302 -13.85 18.64 5.10
C PRO A 302 -13.61 19.15 6.52
N GLY A 303 -12.49 19.85 6.73
CA GLY A 303 -11.99 20.25 8.04
C GLY A 303 -11.17 19.19 8.77
N GLY A 304 -11.18 17.95 8.31
CA GLY A 304 -10.33 16.87 8.82
C GLY A 304 -8.89 17.00 8.34
N ARG A 305 -7.96 16.54 9.14
CA ARG A 305 -6.53 16.79 8.94
C ARG A 305 -6.02 16.25 7.59
N LEU A 306 -6.34 15.03 7.21
CA LEU A 306 -5.89 14.47 5.93
C LEU A 306 -6.54 15.17 4.73
N TYR A 307 -7.80 15.54 4.87
CA TYR A 307 -8.51 16.31 3.85
C TYR A 307 -7.82 17.66 3.60
N GLU A 308 -7.58 18.45 4.67
CA GLU A 308 -6.94 19.77 4.56
C GLU A 308 -5.50 19.69 4.05
N GLN A 309 -4.77 18.62 4.38
CA GLN A 309 -3.42 18.37 3.86
C GLN A 309 -3.44 18.13 2.35
N ARG A 310 -4.41 17.34 1.85
CA ARG A 310 -4.61 17.15 0.41
C ARG A 310 -4.93 18.46 -0.30
N GLU A 311 -5.92 19.20 0.20
CA GLU A 311 -6.35 20.45 -0.42
C GLU A 311 -5.21 21.50 -0.44
N ALA A 312 -4.42 21.58 0.62
CA ALA A 312 -3.28 22.48 0.67
C ALA A 312 -2.18 22.08 -0.36
N THR A 313 -1.92 20.78 -0.51
CA THR A 313 -0.94 20.26 -1.46
C THR A 313 -1.40 20.53 -2.89
N CYS A 314 -2.63 20.16 -3.24
CA CYS A 314 -3.19 20.34 -4.58
C CYS A 314 -3.21 21.83 -4.98
N ARG A 315 -3.70 22.70 -4.10
CA ARG A 315 -3.75 24.15 -4.36
C ARG A 315 -2.40 24.77 -4.69
N GLU A 316 -1.31 24.30 -4.12
CA GLU A 316 0.02 24.82 -4.44
C GLU A 316 0.61 24.13 -5.68
N LEU A 317 0.36 22.84 -5.90
CA LEU A 317 0.77 22.16 -7.13
C LEU A 317 0.12 22.76 -8.37
N ASP A 318 -1.15 23.19 -8.32
CA ASP A 318 -1.88 23.86 -9.41
C ASP A 318 -1.19 25.12 -9.92
N LYS A 319 -0.29 25.73 -9.13
CA LYS A 319 0.44 26.95 -9.47
C LYS A 319 1.78 26.68 -10.17
N ILE A 320 2.22 25.43 -10.22
CA ILE A 320 3.54 25.06 -10.73
C ILE A 320 3.43 24.69 -12.20
N GLU A 321 3.93 25.55 -13.07
CA GLU A 321 3.97 25.28 -14.50
C GLU A 321 4.92 24.12 -14.84
N GLY A 322 4.43 23.09 -15.54
CA GLY A 322 5.18 21.88 -15.89
C GLY A 322 4.98 20.73 -14.90
N ILE A 323 4.07 20.89 -13.93
CA ILE A 323 3.56 19.78 -13.14
C ILE A 323 2.10 19.54 -13.49
N THR A 324 1.74 18.27 -13.65
CA THR A 324 0.36 17.79 -13.68
C THR A 324 0.17 16.68 -12.69
N TYR A 325 -1.07 16.39 -12.30
CA TYR A 325 -1.38 15.28 -11.39
C TYR A 325 -2.86 14.91 -11.48
N VAL A 326 -3.19 13.70 -11.08
CA VAL A 326 -4.56 13.28 -10.80
C VAL A 326 -4.80 13.46 -9.30
N LYS A 327 -5.82 14.24 -8.93
CA LYS A 327 -6.19 14.44 -7.52
C LYS A 327 -6.60 13.09 -6.92
N ASN A 328 -5.98 12.71 -5.83
CA ASN A 328 -6.27 11.44 -5.17
C ASN A 328 -7.65 11.44 -4.49
N SER A 329 -8.37 10.34 -4.63
CA SER A 329 -9.67 10.12 -3.98
C SER A 329 -9.55 9.46 -2.61
N ALA A 330 -8.39 8.91 -2.30
CA ALA A 330 -8.16 8.16 -1.06
C ALA A 330 -6.69 8.16 -0.62
N ALA A 331 -6.42 7.57 0.52
CA ALA A 331 -5.10 7.49 1.14
C ALA A 331 -4.54 8.90 1.46
N PHE A 332 -3.22 9.03 1.50
CA PHE A 332 -2.52 10.30 1.76
C PHE A 332 -1.30 10.44 0.86
N TYR A 333 -1.45 9.99 -0.39
CA TYR A 333 -0.44 10.05 -1.44
C TYR A 333 -0.95 10.83 -2.64
N ILE A 334 -0.02 11.51 -3.29
CA ILE A 334 -0.22 12.07 -4.61
C ILE A 334 0.99 11.74 -5.47
N PHE A 335 0.77 11.53 -6.78
CA PHE A 335 1.80 11.06 -7.71
C PHE A 335 1.90 12.02 -8.91
N PRO A 336 2.54 13.19 -8.71
CA PRO A 336 2.67 14.21 -9.75
C PRO A 336 3.60 13.81 -10.88
N LYS A 337 3.31 14.35 -12.05
CA LYS A 337 4.07 14.22 -13.29
C LYS A 337 4.84 15.48 -13.60
N LEU A 338 6.08 15.33 -14.03
CA LEU A 338 6.96 16.38 -14.52
C LEU A 338 6.87 16.49 -16.05
N ASP A 339 6.86 17.69 -16.58
CA ASP A 339 7.14 17.91 -18.00
C ASP A 339 8.62 17.62 -18.28
N ILE A 340 8.87 16.41 -18.78
CA ILE A 340 10.24 15.93 -19.05
C ILE A 340 11.01 16.78 -20.07
N LYS A 341 10.29 17.41 -21.00
CA LYS A 341 10.92 18.28 -22.01
C LYS A 341 11.28 19.64 -21.43
N LYS A 342 10.36 20.21 -20.64
CA LYS A 342 10.57 21.51 -19.99
C LYS A 342 11.75 21.49 -19.03
N PHE A 343 11.92 20.40 -18.28
CA PHE A 343 12.95 20.28 -17.24
C PHE A 343 14.14 19.41 -17.64
N ASN A 344 14.16 18.89 -18.89
CA ASN A 344 15.18 17.94 -19.38
C ASN A 344 15.33 16.70 -18.50
N ILE A 345 14.22 16.14 -18.00
CA ILE A 345 14.27 14.97 -17.10
C ILE A 345 14.64 13.72 -17.90
N THR A 346 15.73 13.09 -17.49
CA THR A 346 16.21 11.79 -18.02
C THR A 346 16.34 10.73 -16.92
N ASP A 347 16.40 11.17 -15.67
CA ASP A 347 16.55 10.32 -14.49
C ASP A 347 15.75 10.89 -13.30
N ASP A 348 14.65 10.23 -12.92
CA ASP A 348 13.79 10.64 -11.82
C ASP A 348 14.47 10.52 -10.45
N GLN A 349 15.45 9.61 -10.29
CA GLN A 349 16.25 9.51 -9.07
C GLN A 349 17.20 10.71 -8.92
N GLN A 350 17.82 11.14 -10.02
CA GLN A 350 18.68 12.33 -10.01
C GLN A 350 17.83 13.57 -9.71
N PHE A 351 16.64 13.70 -10.32
CA PHE A 351 15.70 14.77 -9.98
C PHE A 351 15.39 14.82 -8.48
N ALA A 352 15.05 13.68 -7.89
CA ALA A 352 14.75 13.60 -6.46
C ALA A 352 15.97 13.94 -5.58
N MET A 353 17.19 13.61 -6.04
CA MET A 353 18.45 13.94 -5.37
C MET A 353 18.73 15.44 -5.44
N ASP A 354 18.56 16.06 -6.61
CA ASP A 354 18.78 17.49 -6.81
C ASP A 354 17.80 18.33 -5.98
N TYR A 355 16.53 17.90 -5.93
CA TYR A 355 15.52 18.54 -5.08
C TYR A 355 15.86 18.40 -3.60
N LEU A 356 16.33 17.21 -3.16
CA LEU A 356 16.80 16.99 -1.80
C LEU A 356 17.95 17.93 -1.43
N HIS A 357 18.96 18.07 -2.28
CA HIS A 357 20.11 18.94 -2.02
C HIS A 357 19.74 20.42 -2.04
N SER A 358 18.85 20.84 -2.95
CA SER A 358 18.47 22.25 -3.10
C SER A 358 17.52 22.74 -2.02
N LYS A 359 16.52 21.93 -1.64
CA LYS A 359 15.41 22.37 -0.77
C LYS A 359 15.28 21.55 0.51
N HIS A 360 16.14 20.57 0.73
CA HIS A 360 16.11 19.66 1.87
C HIS A 360 14.76 18.92 2.03
N VAL A 361 14.13 18.59 0.91
CA VAL A 361 12.87 17.84 0.88
C VAL A 361 13.09 16.49 0.20
N MET A 362 12.72 15.41 0.86
CA MET A 362 12.86 14.06 0.37
C MET A 362 11.53 13.56 -0.20
N ILE A 363 11.52 13.24 -1.48
CA ILE A 363 10.42 12.57 -2.22
C ILE A 363 10.86 11.18 -2.67
N ILE A 364 9.97 10.39 -3.26
CA ILE A 364 10.31 9.10 -3.87
C ILE A 364 10.11 9.18 -5.38
N PRO A 365 11.13 8.88 -6.19
CA PRO A 365 11.02 8.84 -7.66
C PRO A 365 10.07 7.73 -8.11
N GLY A 366 9.49 7.87 -9.30
CA GLY A 366 8.51 6.96 -9.91
C GLY A 366 9.02 5.52 -10.05
N ARG A 367 10.30 5.35 -10.37
CA ARG A 367 10.93 4.02 -10.47
C ARG A 367 10.78 3.18 -9.20
N GLY A 368 10.67 3.80 -8.04
CA GLY A 368 10.45 3.12 -6.75
C GLY A 368 9.07 2.46 -6.63
N PHE A 369 8.20 2.66 -7.61
CA PHE A 369 6.86 2.08 -7.73
C PHE A 369 6.70 1.29 -9.04
N SER A 370 7.79 0.76 -9.60
CA SER A 370 7.78 0.04 -10.88
C SER A 370 7.21 0.87 -12.05
N TRP A 371 7.33 2.21 -11.97
CA TRP A 371 6.99 3.10 -13.06
C TRP A 371 8.20 3.26 -13.99
N ASN A 372 7.99 3.08 -15.28
CA ASN A 372 9.10 2.97 -16.23
C ASN A 372 9.58 4.31 -16.81
N GLU A 373 8.71 5.33 -16.78
CA GLU A 373 9.04 6.65 -17.28
C GLU A 373 9.68 7.51 -16.16
N PRO A 374 10.69 8.34 -16.45
CA PRO A 374 11.36 9.15 -15.44
C PRO A 374 10.59 10.43 -15.09
N ASP A 375 9.28 10.42 -15.21
CA ASP A 375 8.43 11.63 -15.21
C ASP A 375 7.55 11.78 -13.96
N HIS A 376 7.55 10.82 -13.03
CA HIS A 376 6.71 10.87 -11.84
C HIS A 376 7.51 10.79 -10.54
N PHE A 377 6.89 11.28 -9.46
CA PHE A 377 7.37 11.12 -8.10
C PHE A 377 6.20 11.11 -7.11
N ARG A 378 6.40 10.46 -5.95
CA ARG A 378 5.36 10.42 -4.91
C ARG A 378 5.63 11.40 -3.80
N ILE A 379 4.58 12.12 -3.39
CA ILE A 379 4.51 12.94 -2.19
C ILE A 379 3.61 12.28 -1.16
N VAL A 380 4.08 12.21 0.08
CA VAL A 380 3.28 11.80 1.25
C VAL A 380 2.71 13.05 1.93
N MET A 381 1.39 13.20 1.93
CA MET A 381 0.70 14.39 2.44
C MET A 381 0.36 14.27 3.93
N LEU A 382 1.36 14.03 4.78
CA LEU A 382 1.20 13.86 6.23
C LEU A 382 1.67 15.04 7.09
N PRO A 383 2.63 15.88 6.66
CA PRO A 383 2.95 17.12 7.35
C PRO A 383 1.74 18.06 7.44
N LYS A 384 1.74 19.00 8.39
CA LYS A 384 0.68 20.00 8.52
C LYS A 384 0.46 20.77 7.21
N PRO A 385 -0.77 21.28 6.93
CA PRO A 385 -1.09 21.96 5.67
C PRO A 385 -0.13 23.10 5.30
N GLU A 386 0.29 23.91 6.28
CA GLU A 386 1.23 25.01 6.08
C GLU A 386 2.63 24.53 5.69
N VAL A 387 3.08 23.39 6.21
CA VAL A 387 4.37 22.77 5.88
C VAL A 387 4.34 22.21 4.46
N LEU A 388 3.25 21.53 4.11
CA LEU A 388 3.05 20.99 2.75
C LEU A 388 2.96 22.14 1.73
N ALA A 389 2.18 23.18 2.02
CA ALA A 389 2.08 24.34 1.14
C ALA A 389 3.45 25.01 0.93
N LYS A 390 4.27 25.13 1.98
CA LYS A 390 5.64 25.62 1.85
C LYS A 390 6.48 24.70 0.96
N ALA A 391 6.46 23.39 1.21
CA ALA A 391 7.25 22.45 0.42
C ALA A 391 6.87 22.45 -1.07
N MET A 392 5.58 22.64 -1.41
CA MET A 392 5.16 22.76 -2.80
C MET A 392 5.58 24.08 -3.44
N ARG A 393 5.56 25.20 -2.70
CA ARG A 393 6.16 26.45 -3.19
C ARG A 393 7.67 26.30 -3.40
N ASP A 394 8.38 25.67 -2.46
CA ASP A 394 9.82 25.39 -2.59
C ASP A 394 10.10 24.51 -3.84
N LEU A 395 9.17 23.60 -4.19
CA LEU A 395 9.24 22.81 -5.42
C LEU A 395 9.06 23.69 -6.66
N GLY A 396 8.08 24.60 -6.65
CA GLY A 396 7.88 25.56 -7.73
C GLY A 396 9.08 26.46 -7.94
N ASP A 397 9.64 27.00 -6.87
CA ASP A 397 10.86 27.83 -6.92
C ASP A 397 12.07 27.03 -7.43
N PHE A 398 12.19 25.77 -7.05
CA PHE A 398 13.25 24.89 -7.56
C PHE A 398 13.09 24.63 -9.05
N LEU A 399 11.89 24.38 -9.52
CA LEU A 399 11.60 24.06 -10.92
C LEU A 399 11.67 25.28 -11.83
N SER A 400 11.57 26.52 -11.33
CA SER A 400 11.59 27.74 -12.14
C SER A 400 12.86 27.87 -12.98
N ASP A 401 13.99 27.43 -12.46
CA ASP A 401 15.30 27.51 -13.12
C ASP A 401 15.95 26.11 -13.30
N TYR A 402 15.17 25.03 -13.01
CA TYR A 402 15.71 23.68 -13.07
C TYR A 402 15.83 23.15 -14.49
N TRP A 403 16.99 22.66 -14.80
CA TRP A 403 17.30 21.89 -16.00
C TRP A 403 18.23 20.75 -15.60
N GLN A 404 17.75 19.50 -15.71
CA GLN A 404 18.56 18.34 -15.30
C GLN A 404 19.82 18.27 -16.18
N GLN A 405 20.98 18.25 -15.51
CA GLN A 405 22.26 18.05 -16.17
C GLN A 405 22.43 16.57 -16.49
N VAL A 406 22.90 16.26 -17.70
CA VAL A 406 23.13 14.89 -18.18
C VAL A 406 24.56 14.47 -17.89
#